data_55da392aaba2b5919ad9ab7b6065ded4
#
_entry.id   55da392aaba2b5919ad9ab7b6065ded4
#
_cell.length_a   1.000
_cell.length_b   1.000
_cell.length_c   1.000
_cell.angle_alpha   90.00
_cell.angle_beta   90.00
_cell.angle_gamma   90.00
#
_symmetry.space_group_name_H-M   'P 1'
#
loop_
_entity.id
_entity.type
_entity.pdbx_description
1 polymer ?
#
loop_
_entity_poly.entity_id
_entity_poly.type
_entity_poly.pdbx_seq_one_letter_code
_entity_poly.pdbx_strand_id
1 'polypeptide(L)'
;MRYVDCGLLYDGTGREFLADARVVIEDGRVREVGPIEDVPEPEGAARIDHSGETVLPGLIDAHLHLWGIRSMEPFAWVTESDRPALKAARASMDCRMLLRAGFTTVRDVGSDVALGLRDAVAEGEIPGPRIYTSGRSFSQTAGHGDRHFLPKRWLDTDDDPAIVDGPTECRKGARRRIRQGADLIKLSTTGGVLSEKDEPHQSQFVDSEIRAFTEEAHRVDIPVAAHAQGAPGIKNALRNGVDTIEHGIYLDDEAISLLAETDAVLVPTFSIVDRICEHGADHGVPEWGLAKADRVREDHLESIRWAYEEGIPIAAGTDFLGPELVPHGENAMELEIFVDDVGMDPMDALHAATGVAAETVPDDDVGTLTPGDHADLIAVDGDPREDVSLLRESVEAVYVDGVATEL
;
A
#
# COMPACT_ATOMS: atom_id res chain seq x y z
N MET A 1 -3.87 0.11 30.95
CA MET A 1 -3.05 1.32 30.75
C MET A 1 -1.58 0.93 30.73
N ARG A 2 -0.82 1.44 29.78
CA ARG A 2 0.64 1.29 29.59
C ARG A 2 1.23 2.63 29.20
N TYR A 3 2.53 2.79 29.28
CA TYR A 3 3.22 3.91 28.66
C TYR A 3 4.58 3.47 28.10
N VAL A 4 4.98 4.13 27.03
CA VAL A 4 6.24 3.89 26.31
C VAL A 4 7.11 5.12 26.53
N ASP A 5 8.29 4.96 27.13
CA ASP A 5 9.32 6.00 27.17
C ASP A 5 10.31 5.74 26.03
N CYS A 6 10.62 6.74 25.24
CA CYS A 6 11.48 6.64 24.06
C CYS A 6 12.53 7.77 24.03
N GLY A 7 13.70 7.47 23.46
CA GLY A 7 14.77 8.45 23.29
C GLY A 7 14.41 9.49 22.23
N LEU A 8 13.84 9.04 21.11
CA LEU A 8 13.27 9.86 20.05
C LEU A 8 11.86 9.39 19.73
N LEU A 9 10.96 10.30 19.38
CA LEU A 9 9.61 10.01 18.94
C LEU A 9 9.30 10.81 17.67
N TYR A 10 8.83 10.11 16.64
CA TYR A 10 8.12 10.68 15.50
C TYR A 10 6.63 10.35 15.62
N ASP A 11 5.75 11.32 15.58
CA ASP A 11 4.32 11.11 15.80
C ASP A 11 3.50 10.81 14.53
N GLY A 12 4.15 10.77 13.37
CA GLY A 12 3.49 10.50 12.08
C GLY A 12 2.83 11.71 11.42
N THR A 13 2.83 12.89 12.06
CA THR A 13 2.13 14.08 11.58
C THR A 13 2.96 14.97 10.65
N GLY A 14 4.15 14.54 10.23
CA GLY A 14 5.09 15.35 9.44
C GLY A 14 5.83 16.41 10.25
N ARG A 15 5.72 16.39 11.59
CA ARG A 15 6.41 17.31 12.50
C ARG A 15 7.79 16.79 12.88
N GLU A 16 8.58 17.69 13.48
CA GLU A 16 9.89 17.35 14.04
C GLU A 16 9.81 16.29 15.15
N PHE A 17 10.87 15.49 15.25
CA PHE A 17 11.01 14.49 16.31
C PHE A 17 11.06 15.13 17.70
N LEU A 18 10.44 14.47 18.68
CA LEU A 18 10.51 14.82 20.07
C LEU A 18 11.61 13.99 20.77
N ALA A 19 12.51 14.64 21.47
CA ALA A 19 13.49 13.94 22.33
C ALA A 19 12.89 13.64 23.71
N ASP A 20 13.34 12.54 24.33
CA ASP A 20 12.89 12.11 25.66
C ASP A 20 11.36 12.17 25.80
N ALA A 21 10.65 11.42 24.95
CA ALA A 21 9.21 11.48 24.84
C ALA A 21 8.50 10.29 25.49
N ARG A 22 7.21 10.47 25.75
CA ARG A 22 6.32 9.46 26.31
C ARG A 22 5.03 9.35 25.51
N VAL A 23 4.62 8.10 25.22
CA VAL A 23 3.30 7.75 24.69
C VAL A 23 2.53 7.00 25.75
N VAL A 24 1.37 7.51 26.18
CA VAL A 24 0.47 6.84 27.13
C VAL A 24 -0.60 6.11 26.35
N ILE A 25 -0.81 4.82 26.67
CA ILE A 25 -1.73 3.92 25.96
C ILE A 25 -2.82 3.44 26.93
N GLU A 26 -4.06 3.63 26.53
CA GLU A 26 -5.24 3.14 27.26
C GLU A 26 -6.20 2.44 26.28
N ASP A 27 -6.58 1.20 26.59
CA ASP A 27 -7.52 0.39 25.80
C ASP A 27 -7.16 0.27 24.29
N GLY A 28 -5.86 0.15 24.00
CA GLY A 28 -5.35 0.00 22.63
C GLY A 28 -5.19 1.32 21.87
N ARG A 29 -5.48 2.47 22.50
CA ARG A 29 -5.45 3.79 21.89
C ARG A 29 -4.38 4.68 22.55
N VAL A 30 -3.83 5.58 21.76
CA VAL A 30 -3.01 6.68 22.27
C VAL A 30 -3.91 7.60 23.08
N ARG A 31 -3.58 7.81 24.34
CA ARG A 31 -4.27 8.73 25.24
C ARG A 31 -3.60 10.08 25.33
N GLU A 32 -2.28 10.07 25.42
CA GLU A 32 -1.45 11.26 25.56
C GLU A 32 -0.06 11.00 24.98
N VAL A 33 0.54 12.01 24.37
CA VAL A 33 1.88 11.93 23.77
C VAL A 33 2.59 13.26 23.92
N GLY A 34 3.88 13.23 24.20
CA GLY A 34 4.69 14.45 24.32
C GLY A 34 6.01 14.22 25.07
N PRO A 35 6.78 15.28 25.34
CA PRO A 35 7.99 15.23 26.17
C PRO A 35 7.69 14.65 27.57
N ILE A 36 8.60 13.83 28.10
CA ILE A 36 8.44 13.19 29.45
C ILE A 36 8.17 14.25 30.54
N GLU A 37 8.72 15.46 30.44
CA GLU A 37 8.50 16.52 31.40
C GLU A 37 7.06 17.07 31.41
N ASP A 38 6.35 16.95 30.29
CA ASP A 38 4.96 17.41 30.11
C ASP A 38 3.94 16.29 30.30
N VAL A 39 4.32 15.03 30.01
CA VAL A 39 3.45 13.83 30.11
C VAL A 39 3.81 13.04 31.37
N PRO A 40 3.03 13.16 32.47
CA PRO A 40 3.36 12.50 33.74
C PRO A 40 3.20 10.96 33.61
N GLU A 41 3.99 10.25 34.41
CA GLU A 41 3.87 8.80 34.52
C GLU A 41 2.49 8.42 35.12
N PRO A 42 1.67 7.61 34.38
CA PRO A 42 0.35 7.24 34.87
C PRO A 42 0.45 6.26 36.06
N GLU A 43 -0.25 6.53 37.13
CA GLU A 43 -0.23 5.70 38.33
C GLU A 43 -0.71 4.26 38.05
N GLY A 44 0.14 3.28 38.38
CA GLY A 44 -0.19 1.86 38.20
C GLY A 44 -0.11 1.33 36.76
N ALA A 45 0.35 2.13 35.81
CA ALA A 45 0.55 1.69 34.43
C ALA A 45 1.84 0.87 34.26
N ALA A 46 1.86 -0.06 33.31
CA ALA A 46 3.05 -0.80 32.98
C ALA A 46 3.96 0.05 32.06
N ARG A 47 5.26 0.17 32.42
CA ARG A 47 6.26 0.86 31.62
C ARG A 47 6.83 -0.05 30.55
N ILE A 48 6.95 0.48 29.33
CA ILE A 48 7.72 -0.08 28.22
C ILE A 48 8.90 0.86 27.99
N ASP A 49 10.12 0.33 27.99
CA ASP A 49 11.35 1.14 27.95
C ASP A 49 12.03 1.04 26.58
N HIS A 50 11.91 2.09 25.80
CA HIS A 50 12.59 2.35 24.53
C HIS A 50 13.41 3.64 24.61
N SER A 51 13.91 4.01 25.80
CA SER A 51 14.66 5.25 26.04
C SER A 51 15.98 5.35 25.26
N GLY A 52 16.48 4.25 24.69
CA GLY A 52 17.65 4.22 23.81
C GLY A 52 17.31 4.14 22.32
N GLU A 53 16.04 4.11 21.94
CA GLU A 53 15.56 3.83 20.61
C GLU A 53 14.68 4.96 20.08
N THR A 54 14.41 4.92 18.78
CA THR A 54 13.43 5.78 18.14
C THR A 54 12.09 5.04 18.02
N VAL A 55 11.02 5.67 18.47
CA VAL A 55 9.64 5.19 18.33
C VAL A 55 8.93 5.97 17.24
N LEU A 56 8.22 5.24 16.38
CA LEU A 56 7.41 5.78 15.28
C LEU A 56 6.03 5.10 15.28
N PRO A 57 5.02 5.68 14.58
CA PRO A 57 3.84 4.91 14.22
C PRO A 57 4.24 3.64 13.46
N GLY A 58 3.45 2.60 13.55
CA GLY A 58 3.61 1.46 12.68
C GLY A 58 3.51 1.88 11.21
N LEU A 59 4.38 1.32 10.37
CA LEU A 59 4.44 1.67 8.95
C LEU A 59 3.21 1.19 8.21
N ILE A 60 2.87 1.90 7.14
CA ILE A 60 1.76 1.58 6.23
C ILE A 60 2.35 1.30 4.84
N ASP A 61 1.99 0.15 4.26
CA ASP A 61 2.17 -0.09 2.83
C ASP A 61 0.84 0.15 2.11
N ALA A 62 0.77 1.25 1.35
CA ALA A 62 -0.44 1.71 0.69
C ALA A 62 -0.76 0.96 -0.62
N HIS A 63 0.10 0.04 -1.07
CA HIS A 63 -0.11 -0.74 -2.28
C HIS A 63 0.65 -2.05 -2.26
N LEU A 64 -0.03 -3.12 -1.93
CA LEU A 64 0.50 -4.48 -2.04
C LEU A 64 -0.58 -5.49 -2.43
N HIS A 65 -0.19 -6.75 -2.60
CA HIS A 65 -1.10 -7.84 -2.92
C HIS A 65 -0.85 -9.07 -2.04
N LEU A 66 -1.82 -9.45 -1.24
CA LEU A 66 -1.78 -10.67 -0.42
C LEU A 66 -2.26 -11.90 -1.23
N TRP A 67 -1.64 -12.12 -2.39
CA TRP A 67 -2.07 -13.18 -3.30
C TRP A 67 -1.78 -14.60 -2.82
N GLY A 68 -0.75 -14.77 -1.96
CA GLY A 68 -0.29 -16.09 -1.53
C GLY A 68 0.25 -16.96 -2.66
N ILE A 69 0.70 -16.37 -3.77
CA ILE A 69 1.44 -17.02 -4.85
C ILE A 69 2.94 -16.98 -4.56
N ARG A 70 3.72 -17.84 -5.23
CA ARG A 70 5.19 -17.93 -4.99
C ARG A 70 6.00 -17.96 -6.28
N SER A 71 5.42 -17.53 -7.40
CA SER A 71 6.11 -17.50 -8.69
C SER A 71 5.70 -16.27 -9.48
N MET A 72 6.64 -15.70 -10.22
CA MET A 72 6.39 -14.62 -11.19
C MET A 72 5.98 -15.15 -12.57
N GLU A 73 6.02 -16.47 -12.79
CA GLU A 73 5.58 -17.09 -14.05
C GLU A 73 4.06 -16.95 -14.23
N PRO A 74 3.57 -16.36 -15.33
CA PRO A 74 2.13 -16.13 -15.57
C PRO A 74 1.28 -17.42 -15.50
N PHE A 75 1.82 -18.57 -15.91
CA PHE A 75 1.10 -19.83 -15.87
C PHE A 75 0.93 -20.36 -14.43
N ALA A 76 1.89 -20.10 -13.54
CA ALA A 76 1.77 -20.43 -12.13
C ALA A 76 0.61 -19.67 -11.46
N TRP A 77 0.39 -18.41 -11.83
CA TRP A 77 -0.73 -17.62 -11.31
C TRP A 77 -2.09 -18.25 -11.56
N VAL A 78 -2.25 -18.95 -12.70
CA VAL A 78 -3.48 -19.65 -13.03
C VAL A 78 -3.62 -20.96 -12.25
N THR A 79 -2.54 -21.75 -12.21
CA THR A 79 -2.57 -23.06 -11.56
C THR A 79 -2.63 -22.97 -10.04
N GLU A 80 -2.11 -21.91 -9.45
CA GLU A 80 -2.22 -21.63 -8.02
C GLU A 80 -3.56 -20.99 -7.63
N SER A 81 -4.25 -20.31 -8.56
CA SER A 81 -5.57 -19.71 -8.33
C SER A 81 -6.64 -20.73 -7.93
N ASP A 82 -6.55 -21.98 -8.41
CA ASP A 82 -7.46 -23.08 -8.04
C ASP A 82 -7.22 -23.67 -6.64
N ARG A 83 -6.31 -23.06 -5.85
CA ARG A 83 -5.93 -23.56 -4.52
C ARG A 83 -6.12 -22.49 -3.43
N PRO A 84 -7.34 -22.02 -3.18
CA PRO A 84 -7.58 -20.90 -2.24
C PRO A 84 -7.06 -21.16 -0.82
N ALA A 85 -7.18 -22.39 -0.31
CA ALA A 85 -6.65 -22.76 1.01
C ALA A 85 -5.11 -22.67 1.08
N LEU A 86 -4.39 -23.03 0.00
CA LEU A 86 -2.94 -22.89 -0.07
C LEU A 86 -2.54 -21.41 -0.13
N LYS A 87 -3.24 -20.62 -0.93
CA LYS A 87 -3.03 -19.16 -1.05
C LYS A 87 -3.24 -18.50 0.29
N ALA A 88 -4.36 -18.75 0.97
CA ALA A 88 -4.65 -18.19 2.30
C ALA A 88 -3.58 -18.58 3.34
N ALA A 89 -3.14 -19.84 3.36
CA ALA A 89 -2.09 -20.29 4.25
C ALA A 89 -0.74 -19.61 4.00
N ARG A 90 -0.37 -19.36 2.74
CA ARG A 90 0.84 -18.62 2.38
C ARG A 90 0.72 -17.13 2.71
N ALA A 91 -0.40 -16.51 2.37
CA ALA A 91 -0.66 -15.10 2.64
C ALA A 91 -0.75 -14.80 4.15
N SER A 92 -1.19 -15.75 4.98
CA SER A 92 -1.10 -15.61 6.44
C SER A 92 0.34 -15.56 6.96
N MET A 93 1.28 -16.23 6.27
CA MET A 93 2.71 -16.08 6.57
C MET A 93 3.24 -14.73 6.09
N ASP A 94 2.76 -14.23 4.95
CA ASP A 94 3.10 -12.89 4.45
C ASP A 94 2.64 -11.80 5.44
N CYS A 95 1.43 -11.92 6.00
CA CYS A 95 0.95 -11.03 7.06
C CYS A 95 1.88 -11.00 8.28
N ARG A 96 2.41 -12.16 8.70
CA ARG A 96 3.38 -12.22 9.79
C ARG A 96 4.70 -11.54 9.43
N MET A 97 5.17 -11.71 8.19
CA MET A 97 6.41 -11.07 7.72
C MET A 97 6.27 -9.55 7.67
N LEU A 98 5.12 -9.04 7.21
CA LEU A 98 4.79 -7.61 7.23
C LEU A 98 4.85 -7.03 8.64
N LEU A 99 4.21 -7.69 9.62
CA LEU A 99 4.30 -7.24 11.03
C LEU A 99 5.74 -7.22 11.54
N ARG A 100 6.53 -8.26 11.26
CA ARG A 100 7.95 -8.31 11.67
C ARG A 100 8.77 -7.18 11.10
N ALA A 101 8.42 -6.73 9.89
CA ALA A 101 9.06 -5.61 9.22
C ALA A 101 8.50 -4.24 9.66
N GLY A 102 7.65 -4.18 10.69
CA GLY A 102 7.10 -2.94 11.22
C GLY A 102 5.86 -2.41 10.51
N PHE A 103 5.33 -3.12 9.50
CA PHE A 103 4.09 -2.72 8.82
C PHE A 103 2.88 -3.19 9.63
N THR A 104 2.25 -2.27 10.36
CA THR A 104 1.07 -2.54 11.19
C THR A 104 -0.24 -2.34 10.44
N THR A 105 -0.20 -1.66 9.30
CA THR A 105 -1.33 -1.44 8.41
C THR A 105 -0.92 -1.66 6.97
N VAL A 106 -1.79 -2.29 6.16
CA VAL A 106 -1.56 -2.51 4.74
C VAL A 106 -2.82 -2.29 3.92
N ARG A 107 -2.65 -1.78 2.69
CA ARG A 107 -3.70 -1.67 1.69
C ARG A 107 -3.48 -2.68 0.57
N ASP A 108 -4.28 -3.75 0.58
CA ASP A 108 -4.32 -4.74 -0.48
C ASP A 108 -5.22 -4.26 -1.63
N VAL A 109 -4.63 -4.08 -2.79
CA VAL A 109 -5.33 -3.50 -3.95
C VAL A 109 -5.68 -4.53 -5.03
N GLY A 110 -5.84 -5.80 -4.65
CA GLY A 110 -6.26 -6.76 -5.67
C GLY A 110 -6.08 -8.24 -5.34
N SER A 111 -6.55 -8.75 -4.20
CA SER A 111 -6.40 -10.16 -3.85
C SER A 111 -7.74 -10.84 -3.59
N ASP A 112 -7.87 -12.08 -4.03
CA ASP A 112 -9.09 -12.88 -3.85
C ASP A 112 -9.22 -13.51 -2.45
N VAL A 113 -8.13 -13.56 -1.67
CA VAL A 113 -8.12 -14.11 -0.31
C VAL A 113 -8.07 -13.05 0.79
N ALA A 114 -7.79 -11.79 0.44
CA ALA A 114 -7.51 -10.73 1.40
C ALA A 114 -8.71 -10.37 2.30
N LEU A 115 -9.95 -10.42 1.80
CA LEU A 115 -11.14 -10.22 2.64
C LEU A 115 -11.20 -11.22 3.80
N GLY A 116 -10.92 -12.50 3.52
CA GLY A 116 -10.90 -13.53 4.57
C GLY A 116 -9.69 -13.41 5.50
N LEU A 117 -8.54 -12.93 5.00
CA LEU A 117 -7.36 -12.66 5.84
C LEU A 117 -7.61 -11.48 6.77
N ARG A 118 -8.20 -10.40 6.26
CA ARG A 118 -8.61 -9.24 7.08
C ARG A 118 -9.50 -9.68 8.27
N ASP A 119 -10.53 -10.44 7.96
CA ASP A 119 -11.46 -10.91 8.98
C ASP A 119 -10.73 -11.82 10.00
N ALA A 120 -9.87 -12.73 9.55
CA ALA A 120 -9.10 -13.62 10.42
C ALA A 120 -8.08 -12.87 11.31
N VAL A 121 -7.46 -11.79 10.82
CA VAL A 121 -6.60 -10.92 11.61
C VAL A 121 -7.42 -10.16 12.63
N ALA A 122 -8.55 -9.56 12.23
CA ALA A 122 -9.43 -8.80 13.12
C ALA A 122 -10.05 -9.66 14.24
N GLU A 123 -10.31 -10.94 13.95
CA GLU A 123 -10.79 -11.93 14.94
C GLU A 123 -9.67 -12.51 15.83
N GLY A 124 -8.40 -12.19 15.53
CA GLY A 124 -7.22 -12.68 16.26
C GLY A 124 -6.88 -14.16 15.99
N GLU A 125 -7.41 -14.74 14.91
CA GLU A 125 -7.15 -16.13 14.51
C GLU A 125 -5.74 -16.28 13.90
N ILE A 126 -5.23 -15.23 13.25
CA ILE A 126 -3.87 -15.17 12.71
C ILE A 126 -3.22 -13.83 13.07
N PRO A 127 -1.90 -13.81 13.34
CA PRO A 127 -1.17 -12.54 13.47
C PRO A 127 -1.02 -11.87 12.11
N GLY A 128 -1.24 -10.58 12.04
CA GLY A 128 -1.11 -9.80 10.82
C GLY A 128 -1.32 -8.31 11.06
N PRO A 129 -0.99 -7.46 10.08
CA PRO A 129 -1.30 -6.04 10.11
C PRO A 129 -2.81 -5.81 9.99
N ARG A 130 -3.27 -4.62 10.27
CA ARG A 130 -4.59 -4.13 9.89
C ARG A 130 -4.68 -4.11 8.37
N ILE A 131 -5.64 -4.82 7.79
CA ILE A 131 -5.75 -4.99 6.32
C ILE A 131 -6.96 -4.21 5.82
N TYR A 132 -6.74 -3.31 4.86
CA TYR A 132 -7.77 -2.71 4.02
C TYR A 132 -7.66 -3.32 2.63
N THR A 133 -8.76 -3.80 2.06
CA THR A 133 -8.69 -4.53 0.79
C THR A 133 -9.81 -4.20 -0.17
N SER A 134 -9.43 -4.12 -1.46
CA SER A 134 -10.40 -4.02 -2.56
C SER A 134 -11.07 -5.35 -2.89
N GLY A 135 -10.59 -6.48 -2.33
CA GLY A 135 -10.82 -7.76 -2.95
C GLY A 135 -10.23 -7.78 -4.37
N ARG A 136 -10.86 -8.42 -5.34
CA ARG A 136 -10.37 -8.48 -6.73
C ARG A 136 -10.51 -7.11 -7.42
N SER A 137 -9.43 -6.63 -8.06
CA SER A 137 -9.41 -5.41 -8.86
C SER A 137 -10.19 -5.57 -10.18
N PHE A 138 -10.64 -4.44 -10.77
CA PHE A 138 -11.36 -4.41 -12.03
C PHE A 138 -10.46 -4.01 -13.20
N SER A 139 -10.71 -4.66 -14.36
CA SER A 139 -10.14 -4.30 -15.65
C SER A 139 -11.19 -4.46 -16.76
N GLN A 140 -10.98 -3.78 -17.88
CA GLN A 140 -11.78 -3.99 -19.08
C GLN A 140 -11.31 -5.23 -19.86
N THR A 141 -12.11 -5.72 -20.81
CA THR A 141 -11.66 -6.71 -21.81
C THR A 141 -10.44 -6.18 -22.56
N ALA A 142 -9.42 -7.00 -22.69
CA ALA A 142 -8.10 -6.68 -23.23
C ALA A 142 -7.32 -5.61 -22.45
N GLY A 143 -7.70 -5.35 -21.18
CA GLY A 143 -6.99 -4.45 -20.27
C GLY A 143 -5.95 -5.16 -19.42
N HIS A 144 -5.31 -4.40 -18.52
CA HIS A 144 -4.17 -4.83 -17.70
C HIS A 144 -4.45 -6.11 -16.89
N GLY A 145 -5.64 -6.23 -16.28
CA GLY A 145 -6.03 -7.41 -15.50
C GLY A 145 -6.60 -8.56 -16.32
N ASP A 146 -6.79 -8.40 -17.65
CA ASP A 146 -7.24 -9.48 -18.53
C ASP A 146 -6.06 -10.38 -18.91
N ARG A 147 -6.11 -11.63 -18.50
CA ARG A 147 -5.00 -12.59 -18.69
C ARG A 147 -4.87 -12.96 -20.17
N HIS A 148 -4.22 -12.12 -20.96
CA HIS A 148 -4.10 -12.18 -22.42
C HIS A 148 -3.53 -13.49 -22.97
N PHE A 149 -2.74 -14.22 -22.17
CA PHE A 149 -2.13 -15.52 -22.52
C PHE A 149 -3.10 -16.71 -22.39
N LEU A 150 -4.32 -16.48 -21.81
CA LEU A 150 -5.33 -17.51 -21.68
C LEU A 150 -6.44 -17.38 -22.72
N PRO A 151 -7.00 -18.50 -23.20
CA PRO A 151 -8.23 -18.48 -23.98
C PRO A 151 -9.38 -17.88 -23.17
N LYS A 152 -10.09 -16.87 -23.71
CA LYS A 152 -11.18 -16.17 -23.02
C LYS A 152 -12.21 -17.13 -22.39
N ARG A 153 -12.56 -18.25 -23.06
CA ARG A 153 -13.50 -19.25 -22.54
C ARG A 153 -13.07 -19.90 -21.22
N TRP A 154 -11.80 -19.77 -20.81
CA TRP A 154 -11.32 -20.25 -19.53
C TRP A 154 -11.49 -19.21 -18.42
N LEU A 155 -11.69 -17.96 -18.78
CA LEU A 155 -11.89 -16.82 -17.89
C LEU A 155 -13.38 -16.52 -17.66
N ASP A 156 -14.26 -16.93 -18.60
CA ASP A 156 -15.70 -16.63 -18.57
C ASP A 156 -16.51 -17.55 -17.60
N THR A 157 -15.84 -18.34 -16.75
CA THR A 157 -16.50 -19.28 -15.80
C THR A 157 -16.69 -18.71 -14.40
N ASP A 158 -16.38 -17.43 -14.21
CA ASP A 158 -16.32 -16.80 -12.90
C ASP A 158 -17.68 -16.18 -12.53
N ASP A 159 -18.26 -16.57 -11.41
CA ASP A 159 -19.48 -15.99 -10.87
C ASP A 159 -19.26 -14.56 -10.31
N ASP A 160 -17.99 -14.16 -10.12
CA ASP A 160 -17.56 -12.84 -9.68
C ASP A 160 -16.55 -12.22 -10.65
N PRO A 161 -17.02 -11.74 -11.82
CA PRO A 161 -16.12 -11.22 -12.84
C PRO A 161 -15.37 -9.96 -12.36
N ALA A 162 -14.05 -9.97 -12.57
CA ALA A 162 -13.18 -8.82 -12.44
C ALA A 162 -13.03 -8.06 -13.78
N ILE A 163 -13.30 -8.74 -14.90
CA ILE A 163 -13.32 -8.14 -16.24
C ILE A 163 -14.75 -7.67 -16.55
N VAL A 164 -14.91 -6.36 -16.74
CA VAL A 164 -16.20 -5.70 -16.92
C VAL A 164 -16.11 -4.65 -18.02
N ASP A 165 -17.18 -4.50 -18.82
CA ASP A 165 -17.26 -3.55 -19.91
C ASP A 165 -18.56 -2.76 -19.84
N GLY A 166 -18.46 -1.47 -20.08
CA GLY A 166 -19.58 -0.53 -20.05
C GLY A 166 -20.04 -0.13 -18.64
N PRO A 167 -20.61 1.07 -18.49
CA PRO A 167 -20.95 1.64 -17.19
C PRO A 167 -21.89 0.78 -16.33
N THR A 168 -22.75 -0.03 -16.97
CA THR A 168 -23.71 -0.89 -16.27
C THR A 168 -23.00 -2.05 -15.56
N GLU A 169 -22.04 -2.69 -16.22
CA GLU A 169 -21.27 -3.79 -15.60
C GLU A 169 -20.31 -3.25 -14.54
N CYS A 170 -19.63 -2.11 -14.80
CA CYS A 170 -18.79 -1.42 -13.85
C CYS A 170 -19.54 -1.11 -12.54
N ARG A 171 -20.73 -0.49 -12.66
CA ARG A 171 -21.60 -0.19 -11.51
C ARG A 171 -22.04 -1.44 -10.76
N LYS A 172 -22.38 -2.51 -11.47
CA LYS A 172 -22.75 -3.79 -10.87
C LYS A 172 -21.56 -4.43 -10.17
N GLY A 173 -20.35 -4.32 -10.74
CA GLY A 173 -19.10 -4.77 -10.17
C GLY A 173 -18.80 -4.06 -8.85
N ALA A 174 -18.81 -2.72 -8.83
CA ALA A 174 -18.63 -1.93 -7.62
C ALA A 174 -19.58 -2.36 -6.50
N ARG A 175 -20.88 -2.47 -6.79
CA ARG A 175 -21.89 -2.93 -5.80
C ARG A 175 -21.62 -4.34 -5.26
N ARG A 176 -21.03 -5.23 -6.08
CA ARG A 176 -20.63 -6.57 -5.60
C ARG A 176 -19.47 -6.47 -4.61
N ARG A 177 -18.44 -5.68 -4.88
CA ARG A 177 -17.31 -5.47 -3.96
C ARG A 177 -17.78 -4.85 -2.65
N ILE A 178 -18.61 -3.81 -2.71
CA ILE A 178 -19.25 -3.21 -1.54
C ILE A 178 -20.03 -4.27 -0.73
N ARG A 179 -20.82 -5.11 -1.41
CA ARG A 179 -21.56 -6.20 -0.73
C ARG A 179 -20.64 -7.24 -0.08
N GLN A 180 -19.47 -7.48 -0.66
CA GLN A 180 -18.47 -8.40 -0.11
C GLN A 180 -17.71 -7.81 1.08
N GLY A 181 -17.91 -6.51 1.35
CA GLY A 181 -17.25 -5.77 2.43
C GLY A 181 -15.86 -5.26 2.04
N ALA A 182 -15.64 -4.97 0.77
CA ALA A 182 -14.40 -4.30 0.34
C ALA A 182 -14.30 -2.91 0.95
N ASP A 183 -13.10 -2.53 1.38
CA ASP A 183 -12.78 -1.25 2.02
C ASP A 183 -12.48 -0.15 0.99
N LEU A 184 -12.22 -0.54 -0.25
CA LEU A 184 -11.98 0.35 -1.39
C LEU A 184 -12.36 -0.36 -2.70
N ILE A 185 -12.43 0.42 -3.79
CA ILE A 185 -12.54 -0.12 -5.15
C ILE A 185 -11.20 0.07 -5.86
N LYS A 186 -10.69 -0.96 -6.53
CA LYS A 186 -9.50 -0.88 -7.40
C LYS A 186 -9.85 -1.17 -8.83
N LEU A 187 -9.38 -0.30 -9.75
CA LEU A 187 -9.52 -0.48 -11.20
C LEU A 187 -8.22 -0.14 -11.94
N SER A 188 -8.13 -0.57 -13.21
CA SER A 188 -6.99 -0.25 -14.07
C SER A 188 -7.40 0.72 -15.16
N THR A 189 -6.86 1.95 -15.17
CA THR A 189 -7.14 2.97 -16.17
C THR A 189 -6.08 3.06 -17.26
N THR A 190 -5.03 2.24 -17.17
CA THR A 190 -4.02 2.04 -18.23
C THR A 190 -3.64 0.58 -18.36
N GLY A 191 -2.90 0.25 -19.43
CA GLY A 191 -2.08 -0.94 -19.50
C GLY A 191 -0.90 -0.87 -18.51
N GLY A 192 -0.06 -1.90 -18.48
CA GLY A 192 0.99 -1.97 -17.47
C GLY A 192 2.22 -2.78 -17.88
N VAL A 193 3.20 -2.82 -16.97
CA VAL A 193 4.46 -3.56 -17.13
C VAL A 193 4.23 -5.07 -17.13
N LEU A 194 3.40 -5.58 -16.20
CA LEU A 194 3.17 -7.02 -16.03
C LEU A 194 1.93 -7.56 -16.78
N SER A 195 1.58 -6.95 -17.91
CA SER A 195 0.58 -7.45 -18.87
C SER A 195 1.15 -7.55 -20.27
N GLU A 196 0.81 -8.61 -21.04
CA GLU A 196 1.51 -8.97 -22.27
C GLU A 196 1.18 -8.05 -23.47
N LYS A 197 -0.10 -7.72 -23.67
CA LYS A 197 -0.60 -7.15 -24.94
C LYS A 197 -1.01 -5.69 -24.88
N ASP A 198 -0.93 -5.08 -23.74
CA ASP A 198 -1.14 -3.65 -23.59
C ASP A 198 0.16 -2.93 -23.23
N GLU A 199 0.13 -1.62 -23.23
CA GLU A 199 1.29 -0.79 -22.94
C GLU A 199 0.94 0.24 -21.84
N PRO A 200 1.90 0.63 -20.97
CA PRO A 200 1.69 1.58 -19.88
C PRO A 200 1.01 2.89 -20.27
N HIS A 201 1.30 3.40 -21.48
CA HIS A 201 0.74 4.66 -21.98
C HIS A 201 -0.69 4.55 -22.54
N GLN A 202 -1.23 3.34 -22.70
CA GLN A 202 -2.56 3.12 -23.28
C GLN A 202 -3.65 3.28 -22.24
N SER A 203 -4.53 4.26 -22.42
CA SER A 203 -5.69 4.46 -21.55
C SER A 203 -6.68 3.30 -21.67
N GLN A 204 -7.23 2.91 -20.53
CA GLN A 204 -8.27 1.88 -20.38
C GLN A 204 -9.46 2.46 -19.63
N PHE A 205 -10.65 1.86 -19.80
CA PHE A 205 -11.91 2.42 -19.37
C PHE A 205 -12.17 3.84 -19.92
N VAL A 206 -13.38 4.13 -20.31
CA VAL A 206 -13.81 5.48 -20.67
C VAL A 206 -14.39 6.20 -19.45
N ASP A 207 -14.50 7.52 -19.52
CA ASP A 207 -14.99 8.38 -18.44
C ASP A 207 -16.26 7.87 -17.76
N SER A 208 -17.23 7.40 -18.54
CA SER A 208 -18.51 6.92 -18.00
C SER A 208 -18.39 5.60 -17.22
N GLU A 209 -17.37 4.79 -17.51
CA GLU A 209 -17.06 3.54 -16.81
C GLU A 209 -16.36 3.84 -15.49
N ILE A 210 -15.32 4.70 -15.51
CA ILE A 210 -14.61 5.14 -14.29
C ILE A 210 -15.62 5.80 -13.34
N ARG A 211 -16.45 6.72 -13.84
CA ARG A 211 -17.49 7.39 -13.04
C ARG A 211 -18.50 6.42 -12.44
N ALA A 212 -18.78 5.30 -13.10
CA ALA A 212 -19.67 4.30 -12.55
C ALA A 212 -19.10 3.60 -11.32
N PHE A 213 -17.76 3.47 -11.20
CA PHE A 213 -17.09 2.97 -10.00
C PHE A 213 -17.08 4.03 -8.90
N THR A 214 -16.61 5.23 -9.19
CA THR A 214 -16.44 6.30 -8.19
C THR A 214 -17.78 6.73 -7.57
N GLU A 215 -18.84 6.89 -8.38
CA GLU A 215 -20.18 7.20 -7.86
C GLU A 215 -20.74 6.15 -6.90
N GLU A 216 -20.47 4.86 -7.12
CA GLU A 216 -20.95 3.81 -6.21
C GLU A 216 -20.10 3.70 -4.95
N ALA A 217 -18.79 3.87 -5.06
CA ALA A 217 -17.85 3.82 -3.95
C ALA A 217 -18.08 5.00 -2.98
N HIS A 218 -18.06 6.23 -3.50
CA HIS A 218 -18.24 7.45 -2.70
C HIS A 218 -19.62 7.57 -2.06
N ARG A 219 -20.64 6.90 -2.61
CA ARG A 219 -21.98 6.85 -1.98
C ARG A 219 -21.98 6.14 -0.64
N VAL A 220 -20.98 5.30 -0.38
CA VAL A 220 -20.81 4.52 0.84
C VAL A 220 -19.47 4.84 1.54
N ASP A 221 -18.91 5.99 1.22
CA ASP A 221 -17.71 6.59 1.83
C ASP A 221 -16.46 5.69 1.75
N ILE A 222 -16.29 4.92 0.65
CA ILE A 222 -15.06 4.16 0.42
C ILE A 222 -14.26 4.72 -0.77
N PRO A 223 -12.91 4.73 -0.71
CA PRO A 223 -12.06 5.30 -1.75
C PRO A 223 -11.97 4.42 -2.99
N VAL A 224 -11.50 5.04 -4.08
CA VAL A 224 -11.23 4.37 -5.36
C VAL A 224 -9.77 4.56 -5.74
N ALA A 225 -9.07 3.45 -5.97
CA ALA A 225 -7.68 3.40 -6.38
C ALA A 225 -7.55 3.01 -7.86
N ALA A 226 -6.72 3.71 -8.64
CA ALA A 226 -6.50 3.40 -10.04
C ALA A 226 -5.05 3.02 -10.34
N HIS A 227 -4.83 1.79 -10.86
CA HIS A 227 -3.61 1.53 -11.63
C HIS A 227 -3.58 2.46 -12.83
N ALA A 228 -2.66 3.39 -12.87
CA ALA A 228 -2.58 4.45 -13.86
C ALA A 228 -1.13 4.84 -14.13
N GLN A 229 -0.53 4.22 -15.15
CA GLN A 229 0.88 4.42 -15.47
C GLN A 229 1.11 5.56 -16.46
N GLY A 230 0.20 5.76 -17.41
CA GLY A 230 0.34 6.76 -18.47
C GLY A 230 -0.58 7.96 -18.29
N ALA A 231 -0.10 9.16 -18.65
CA ALA A 231 -0.83 10.43 -18.50
C ALA A 231 -2.30 10.41 -18.99
N PRO A 232 -2.66 9.80 -20.12
CA PRO A 232 -4.06 9.77 -20.54
C PRO A 232 -4.99 9.07 -19.54
N GLY A 233 -4.56 7.92 -18.97
CA GLY A 233 -5.34 7.19 -17.97
C GLY A 233 -5.34 7.86 -16.61
N ILE A 234 -4.21 8.46 -16.19
CA ILE A 234 -4.10 9.27 -14.96
C ILE A 234 -5.10 10.42 -15.01
N LYS A 235 -5.09 11.20 -16.10
CA LYS A 235 -6.02 12.32 -16.26
C LYS A 235 -7.48 11.90 -16.30
N ASN A 236 -7.79 10.77 -16.94
CA ASN A 236 -9.15 10.22 -16.93
C ASN A 236 -9.57 9.80 -15.52
N ALA A 237 -8.69 9.14 -14.75
CA ALA A 237 -8.95 8.74 -13.39
C ALA A 237 -9.25 9.97 -12.50
N LEU A 238 -8.37 10.96 -12.50
CA LEU A 238 -8.52 12.19 -11.69
C LEU A 238 -9.79 12.98 -12.03
N ARG A 239 -10.08 13.19 -13.33
CA ARG A 239 -11.30 13.90 -13.77
C ARG A 239 -12.60 13.20 -13.40
N ASN A 240 -12.55 11.92 -13.12
CA ASN A 240 -13.70 11.11 -12.75
C ASN A 240 -13.72 10.72 -11.26
N GLY A 241 -12.90 11.40 -10.42
CA GLY A 241 -12.99 11.33 -8.97
C GLY A 241 -12.32 10.08 -8.36
N VAL A 242 -11.23 9.59 -8.97
CA VAL A 242 -10.39 8.57 -8.34
C VAL A 242 -9.55 9.21 -7.23
N ASP A 243 -9.45 8.55 -6.08
CA ASP A 243 -8.82 9.09 -4.87
C ASP A 243 -7.32 8.80 -4.79
N THR A 244 -6.84 7.70 -5.40
CA THR A 244 -5.40 7.41 -5.44
C THR A 244 -4.94 6.97 -6.83
N ILE A 245 -3.77 7.49 -7.24
CA ILE A 245 -3.11 7.13 -8.50
C ILE A 245 -1.93 6.20 -8.16
N GLU A 246 -2.02 4.98 -8.63
CA GLU A 246 -0.98 3.98 -8.43
C GLU A 246 0.02 4.03 -9.58
N HIS A 247 1.30 3.98 -9.26
CA HIS A 247 2.46 4.04 -10.15
C HIS A 247 2.79 5.44 -10.68
N GLY A 248 1.95 6.08 -11.48
CA GLY A 248 2.19 7.45 -11.97
C GLY A 248 3.43 7.59 -12.86
N ILE A 249 3.76 6.57 -13.68
CA ILE A 249 5.05 6.46 -14.40
C ILE A 249 5.28 7.60 -15.40
N TYR A 250 4.25 7.99 -16.14
CA TYR A 250 4.35 9.03 -17.17
C TYR A 250 3.43 10.20 -16.84
N LEU A 251 3.90 11.11 -16.00
CA LEU A 251 3.20 12.36 -15.72
C LEU A 251 3.49 13.39 -16.81
N ASP A 252 2.53 14.27 -17.09
CA ASP A 252 2.69 15.47 -17.90
C ASP A 252 2.17 16.70 -17.15
N ASP A 253 2.40 17.92 -17.68
CA ASP A 253 2.00 19.20 -17.05
C ASP A 253 0.53 19.20 -16.59
N GLU A 254 -0.36 18.59 -17.39
CA GLU A 254 -1.79 18.55 -17.08
C GLU A 254 -2.10 17.51 -15.97
N ALA A 255 -1.38 16.37 -15.94
CA ALA A 255 -1.54 15.37 -14.88
C ALA A 255 -1.07 15.93 -13.53
N ILE A 256 0.07 16.61 -13.47
CA ILE A 256 0.55 17.32 -12.28
C ILE A 256 -0.47 18.38 -11.83
N SER A 257 -0.98 19.20 -12.76
CA SER A 257 -1.99 20.22 -12.42
C SER A 257 -3.26 19.59 -11.83
N LEU A 258 -3.73 18.47 -12.39
CA LEU A 258 -4.89 17.76 -11.88
C LEU A 258 -4.64 17.11 -10.52
N LEU A 259 -3.45 16.54 -10.27
CA LEU A 259 -3.05 16.04 -8.95
C LEU A 259 -3.06 17.16 -7.91
N ALA A 260 -2.52 18.32 -8.25
CA ALA A 260 -2.52 19.50 -7.36
C ALA A 260 -3.92 20.12 -7.13
N GLU A 261 -4.87 19.92 -8.04
CA GLU A 261 -6.25 20.42 -7.94
C GLU A 261 -7.19 19.47 -7.20
N THR A 262 -6.78 18.22 -7.01
CA THR A 262 -7.56 17.18 -6.35
C THR A 262 -6.89 16.80 -5.03
N ASP A 263 -7.62 16.16 -4.13
CA ASP A 263 -7.04 15.59 -2.90
C ASP A 263 -6.46 14.18 -3.14
N ALA A 264 -6.14 13.83 -4.41
CA ALA A 264 -5.67 12.51 -4.77
C ALA A 264 -4.22 12.28 -4.35
N VAL A 265 -3.95 11.10 -3.75
CA VAL A 265 -2.62 10.68 -3.32
C VAL A 265 -1.95 9.85 -4.41
N LEU A 266 -0.66 10.09 -4.65
CA LEU A 266 0.18 9.33 -5.57
C LEU A 266 0.91 8.21 -4.82
N VAL A 267 0.87 6.97 -5.35
CA VAL A 267 1.53 5.79 -4.75
C VAL A 267 2.48 5.18 -5.78
N PRO A 268 3.77 5.50 -5.76
CA PRO A 268 4.71 5.21 -6.85
C PRO A 268 5.01 3.74 -7.09
N THR A 269 5.27 2.96 -6.05
CA THR A 269 5.62 1.54 -6.16
C THR A 269 6.91 1.25 -6.95
N PHE A 270 7.97 1.95 -6.64
CA PHE A 270 9.26 1.74 -7.30
C PHE A 270 9.83 0.36 -7.07
N SER A 271 9.66 -0.17 -5.86
CA SER A 271 10.29 -1.41 -5.40
C SER A 271 10.03 -2.59 -6.32
N ILE A 272 8.81 -2.73 -6.89
CA ILE A 272 8.53 -3.83 -7.84
C ILE A 272 9.28 -3.65 -9.16
N VAL A 273 9.33 -2.43 -9.70
CA VAL A 273 10.03 -2.14 -10.97
C VAL A 273 11.52 -2.39 -10.82
N ASP A 274 12.09 -1.91 -9.72
CA ASP A 274 13.51 -2.06 -9.40
C ASP A 274 13.91 -3.53 -9.27
N ARG A 275 13.17 -4.31 -8.49
CA ARG A 275 13.37 -5.76 -8.34
C ARG A 275 13.22 -6.51 -9.68
N ILE A 276 12.26 -6.13 -10.52
CA ILE A 276 12.10 -6.74 -11.85
C ILE A 276 13.32 -6.45 -12.73
N CYS A 277 13.81 -5.20 -12.76
CA CYS A 277 14.99 -4.82 -13.54
C CYS A 277 16.26 -5.56 -13.08
N GLU A 278 16.47 -5.68 -11.77
CA GLU A 278 17.68 -6.25 -11.22
C GLU A 278 17.71 -7.78 -11.21
N HIS A 279 16.59 -8.42 -10.88
CA HIS A 279 16.53 -9.85 -10.58
C HIS A 279 15.43 -10.62 -11.31
N GLY A 280 14.56 -9.94 -12.05
CA GLY A 280 13.36 -10.54 -12.65
C GLY A 280 13.66 -11.69 -13.61
N ALA A 281 14.78 -11.63 -14.36
CA ALA A 281 15.17 -12.68 -15.29
C ALA A 281 15.41 -14.04 -14.59
N ASP A 282 15.98 -14.04 -13.40
CA ASP A 282 16.28 -15.24 -12.63
C ASP A 282 15.05 -15.80 -11.91
N HIS A 283 13.98 -14.97 -11.78
CA HIS A 283 12.75 -15.31 -11.05
C HIS A 283 11.52 -15.56 -11.95
N GLY A 284 11.73 -15.76 -13.26
CA GLY A 284 10.67 -16.17 -14.18
C GLY A 284 9.78 -15.04 -14.69
N VAL A 285 10.21 -13.78 -14.56
CA VAL A 285 9.53 -12.65 -15.23
C VAL A 285 9.70 -12.80 -16.74
N PRO A 286 8.61 -12.75 -17.54
CA PRO A 286 8.71 -12.89 -18.99
C PRO A 286 9.55 -11.79 -19.64
N GLU A 287 10.21 -12.10 -20.79
CA GLU A 287 11.05 -11.15 -21.53
C GLU A 287 10.32 -9.83 -21.86
N TRP A 288 9.02 -9.90 -22.18
CA TRP A 288 8.23 -8.69 -22.45
C TRP A 288 8.04 -7.83 -21.19
N GLY A 289 7.92 -8.45 -19.99
CA GLY A 289 7.84 -7.75 -18.72
C GLY A 289 9.17 -7.08 -18.35
N LEU A 290 10.29 -7.79 -18.50
CA LEU A 290 11.64 -7.24 -18.30
C LEU A 290 11.89 -6.02 -19.20
N ALA A 291 11.55 -6.15 -20.50
CA ALA A 291 11.76 -5.06 -21.47
C ALA A 291 10.86 -3.83 -21.17
N LYS A 292 9.66 -4.03 -20.62
CA LYS A 292 8.79 -2.92 -20.20
C LYS A 292 9.32 -2.26 -18.92
N ALA A 293 9.73 -3.03 -17.92
CA ALA A 293 10.28 -2.52 -16.68
C ALA A 293 11.52 -1.65 -16.92
N ASP A 294 12.47 -2.15 -17.71
CA ASP A 294 13.69 -1.41 -18.08
C ASP A 294 13.37 -0.08 -18.78
N ARG A 295 12.38 -0.09 -19.67
CA ARG A 295 11.97 1.11 -20.43
C ARG A 295 11.32 2.19 -19.57
N VAL A 296 10.59 1.82 -18.51
CA VAL A 296 9.83 2.79 -17.69
C VAL A 296 10.61 3.32 -16.49
N ARG A 297 11.70 2.68 -16.07
CA ARG A 297 12.41 2.95 -14.81
C ARG A 297 12.86 4.41 -14.67
N GLU A 298 13.50 4.97 -15.71
CA GLU A 298 14.02 6.35 -15.69
C GLU A 298 12.88 7.37 -15.72
N ASP A 299 11.89 7.20 -16.62
CA ASP A 299 10.73 8.08 -16.73
C ASP A 299 9.91 8.09 -15.41
N HIS A 300 9.84 6.93 -14.73
CA HIS A 300 9.15 6.80 -13.46
C HIS A 300 9.82 7.65 -12.36
N LEU A 301 11.15 7.53 -12.22
CA LEU A 301 11.90 8.34 -11.26
C LEU A 301 11.77 9.85 -11.55
N GLU A 302 11.86 10.25 -12.81
CA GLU A 302 11.71 11.66 -13.20
C GLU A 302 10.30 12.18 -12.91
N SER A 303 9.25 11.39 -13.19
CA SER A 303 7.87 11.76 -12.92
C SER A 303 7.58 11.97 -11.43
N ILE A 304 8.06 11.06 -10.58
CA ILE A 304 7.81 11.16 -9.14
C ILE A 304 8.65 12.24 -8.49
N ARG A 305 9.89 12.43 -8.94
CA ARG A 305 10.70 13.58 -8.49
C ARG A 305 10.01 14.89 -8.80
N TRP A 306 9.46 15.04 -10.00
CA TRP A 306 8.68 16.22 -10.37
C TRP A 306 7.44 16.39 -9.49
N ALA A 307 6.67 15.32 -9.27
CA ALA A 307 5.50 15.37 -8.38
C ALA A 307 5.88 15.81 -6.95
N TYR A 308 7.00 15.28 -6.41
CA TYR A 308 7.52 15.68 -5.11
C TYR A 308 7.92 17.16 -5.06
N GLU A 309 8.63 17.67 -6.08
CA GLU A 309 9.02 19.08 -6.19
C GLU A 309 7.80 20.02 -6.27
N GLU A 310 6.69 19.58 -6.85
CA GLU A 310 5.42 20.33 -6.93
C GLU A 310 4.54 20.16 -5.68
N GLY A 311 4.99 19.37 -4.67
CA GLY A 311 4.30 19.19 -3.40
C GLY A 311 3.07 18.29 -3.48
N ILE A 312 3.00 17.38 -4.45
CA ILE A 312 1.93 16.38 -4.56
C ILE A 312 2.07 15.38 -3.40
N PRO A 313 0.98 15.02 -2.70
CA PRO A 313 1.02 13.99 -1.65
C PRO A 313 1.46 12.64 -2.21
N ILE A 314 2.53 12.06 -1.63
CA ILE A 314 3.08 10.77 -2.04
C ILE A 314 3.02 9.82 -0.85
N ALA A 315 2.37 8.66 -1.03
CA ALA A 315 2.33 7.59 -0.04
C ALA A 315 3.25 6.43 -0.43
N ALA A 316 3.88 5.80 0.55
CA ALA A 316 4.70 4.61 0.34
C ALA A 316 3.81 3.39 0.03
N GLY A 317 4.17 2.66 -1.02
CA GLY A 317 3.55 1.40 -1.42
C GLY A 317 4.47 0.64 -2.35
N THR A 318 4.52 -0.68 -2.28
CA THR A 318 5.58 -1.47 -2.91
C THR A 318 5.14 -2.23 -4.15
N ASP A 319 3.84 -2.54 -4.28
CA ASP A 319 3.27 -3.50 -5.23
C ASP A 319 3.88 -4.92 -5.07
N PHE A 320 4.29 -5.26 -3.85
CA PHE A 320 4.81 -6.60 -3.56
C PHE A 320 3.70 -7.65 -3.53
N LEU A 321 4.05 -8.87 -3.97
CA LEU A 321 3.10 -9.93 -4.30
C LEU A 321 3.33 -11.21 -3.46
N GLY A 322 4.49 -11.32 -2.77
CA GLY A 322 4.88 -12.46 -1.94
C GLY A 322 5.83 -13.51 -2.56
N PRO A 323 6.09 -13.60 -3.89
CA PRO A 323 7.20 -14.37 -4.44
C PRO A 323 8.57 -13.88 -3.96
N GLU A 324 9.60 -14.73 -4.06
CA GLU A 324 10.97 -14.42 -3.64
C GLU A 324 11.55 -13.14 -4.28
N LEU A 325 11.15 -12.81 -5.50
CA LEU A 325 11.55 -11.58 -6.17
C LEU A 325 11.03 -10.33 -5.45
N VAL A 326 9.79 -10.38 -4.96
CA VAL A 326 9.06 -9.25 -4.35
C VAL A 326 8.40 -9.72 -3.04
N PRO A 327 9.23 -10.09 -2.03
CA PRO A 327 8.76 -10.71 -0.80
C PRO A 327 8.18 -9.66 0.16
N HIS A 328 7.08 -10.02 0.81
CA HIS A 328 6.65 -9.24 1.96
C HIS A 328 7.67 -9.34 3.10
N GLY A 329 7.90 -8.22 3.79
CA GLY A 329 8.94 -8.07 4.81
C GLY A 329 10.13 -7.21 4.38
N GLU A 330 10.29 -6.95 3.07
CA GLU A 330 11.29 -6.02 2.52
C GLU A 330 10.66 -4.68 2.11
N ASN A 331 9.42 -4.41 2.53
CA ASN A 331 8.61 -3.30 2.03
C ASN A 331 9.19 -1.92 2.33
N ALA A 332 10.00 -1.76 3.39
CA ALA A 332 10.68 -0.49 3.68
C ALA A 332 11.74 -0.10 2.62
N MET A 333 12.09 -0.98 1.67
CA MET A 333 12.90 -0.67 0.50
C MET A 333 12.35 0.53 -0.30
N GLU A 334 11.04 0.70 -0.33
CA GLU A 334 10.42 1.85 -1.02
C GLU A 334 10.89 3.19 -0.44
N LEU A 335 11.11 3.26 0.89
CA LEU A 335 11.59 4.46 1.55
C LEU A 335 13.06 4.74 1.25
N GLU A 336 13.88 3.70 1.09
CA GLU A 336 15.27 3.85 0.66
C GLU A 336 15.32 4.47 -0.75
N ILE A 337 14.47 3.99 -1.69
CA ILE A 337 14.37 4.55 -3.05
C ILE A 337 13.86 6.00 -3.01
N PHE A 338 12.92 6.33 -2.14
CA PHE A 338 12.45 7.71 -1.98
C PHE A 338 13.59 8.65 -1.58
N VAL A 339 14.44 8.25 -0.63
CA VAL A 339 15.55 9.09 -0.17
C VAL A 339 16.71 9.08 -1.17
N ASP A 340 17.16 7.90 -1.59
CA ASP A 340 18.41 7.75 -2.34
C ASP A 340 18.25 8.10 -3.83
N ASP A 341 17.12 7.71 -4.47
CA ASP A 341 16.92 7.86 -5.91
C ASP A 341 16.00 9.04 -6.25
N VAL A 342 14.88 9.22 -5.56
CA VAL A 342 13.98 10.36 -5.78
C VAL A 342 14.58 11.64 -5.19
N GLY A 343 15.29 11.56 -4.06
CA GLY A 343 15.89 12.69 -3.34
C GLY A 343 14.90 13.35 -2.37
N MET A 344 13.96 12.59 -1.83
CA MET A 344 13.08 13.07 -0.75
C MET A 344 13.88 13.32 0.53
N ASP A 345 13.44 14.30 1.32
CA ASP A 345 13.91 14.43 2.69
C ASP A 345 13.50 13.18 3.50
N PRO A 346 14.38 12.62 4.35
CA PRO A 346 14.01 11.47 5.17
C PRO A 346 12.74 11.66 6.00
N MET A 347 12.44 12.88 6.45
CA MET A 347 11.20 13.20 7.17
C MET A 347 9.98 13.04 6.28
N ASP A 348 10.07 13.47 5.01
CA ASP A 348 8.98 13.32 4.04
C ASP A 348 8.78 11.85 3.67
N ALA A 349 9.87 11.08 3.55
CA ALA A 349 9.79 9.62 3.33
C ALA A 349 9.13 8.88 4.50
N LEU A 350 9.45 9.24 5.75
CA LEU A 350 8.77 8.72 6.94
C LEU A 350 7.28 9.09 6.95
N HIS A 351 6.96 10.33 6.59
CA HIS A 351 5.58 10.80 6.50
C HIS A 351 4.80 10.08 5.38
N ALA A 352 5.47 9.77 4.27
CA ALA A 352 4.90 8.99 3.17
C ALA A 352 4.48 7.56 3.57
N ALA A 353 5.17 6.94 4.54
CA ALA A 353 4.84 5.61 5.06
C ALA A 353 3.98 5.62 6.34
N THR A 354 3.51 6.78 6.76
CA THR A 354 2.72 6.97 7.99
C THR A 354 1.52 7.87 7.71
N GLY A 355 1.58 9.15 8.01
CA GLY A 355 0.47 10.09 7.89
C GLY A 355 -0.12 10.18 6.47
N VAL A 356 0.71 10.32 5.42
CA VAL A 356 0.20 10.38 4.04
C VAL A 356 -0.37 9.03 3.59
N ALA A 357 0.28 7.92 3.95
CA ALA A 357 -0.26 6.59 3.61
C ALA A 357 -1.62 6.33 4.30
N ALA A 358 -1.85 6.87 5.49
CA ALA A 358 -3.13 6.79 6.18
C ALA A 358 -4.28 7.45 5.39
N GLU A 359 -4.01 8.50 4.61
CA GLU A 359 -5.01 9.15 3.75
C GLU A 359 -5.54 8.23 2.63
N THR A 360 -4.87 7.10 2.37
CA THR A 360 -5.26 6.14 1.33
C THR A 360 -6.24 5.07 1.78
N VAL A 361 -6.55 5.00 3.07
CA VAL A 361 -7.47 4.04 3.69
C VAL A 361 -8.68 4.75 4.31
N PRO A 362 -9.83 4.06 4.53
CA PRO A 362 -11.05 4.73 4.99
C PRO A 362 -11.03 5.16 6.46
N ASP A 363 -10.13 4.62 7.28
CA ASP A 363 -10.03 4.97 8.71
C ASP A 363 -8.99 6.07 8.92
N ASP A 364 -9.29 7.03 9.77
CA ASP A 364 -8.48 8.22 10.07
C ASP A 364 -7.68 8.11 11.39
N ASP A 365 -7.66 6.95 12.02
CA ASP A 365 -7.05 6.70 13.32
C ASP A 365 -5.83 5.75 13.27
N VAL A 366 -5.17 5.68 12.09
CA VAL A 366 -3.94 4.92 11.81
C VAL A 366 -2.84 5.84 11.26
N GLY A 367 -1.59 5.39 11.31
CA GLY A 367 -0.44 6.10 10.72
C GLY A 367 0.06 7.29 11.54
N THR A 368 -0.62 7.64 12.64
CA THR A 368 -0.14 8.65 13.59
C THR A 368 -0.24 8.17 15.03
N LEU A 369 0.48 8.86 15.95
CA LEU A 369 0.43 8.62 17.39
C LEU A 369 -0.20 9.83 18.09
N THR A 370 -1.33 10.31 17.59
CA THR A 370 -2.08 11.40 18.23
C THR A 370 -3.17 10.86 19.16
N PRO A 371 -3.63 11.64 20.16
CA PRO A 371 -4.65 11.16 21.08
C PRO A 371 -5.95 10.72 20.38
N GLY A 372 -6.31 9.46 20.54
CA GLY A 372 -7.46 8.81 19.93
C GLY A 372 -7.08 7.74 18.90
N ASP A 373 -5.87 7.81 18.33
CA ASP A 373 -5.41 6.87 17.32
C ASP A 373 -5.15 5.48 17.91
N HIS A 374 -5.10 4.48 17.04
CA HIS A 374 -4.58 3.17 17.39
C HIS A 374 -3.14 3.28 17.89
N ALA A 375 -2.83 2.61 18.99
CA ALA A 375 -1.47 2.56 19.52
C ALA A 375 -0.64 1.51 18.76
N ASP A 376 -0.58 1.68 17.44
CA ASP A 376 0.24 0.89 16.51
C ASP A 376 1.57 1.61 16.37
N LEU A 377 2.65 1.03 16.91
CA LEU A 377 3.96 1.67 16.93
C LEU A 377 5.10 0.67 16.77
N ILE A 378 6.22 1.16 16.28
CA ILE A 378 7.48 0.41 16.17
C ILE A 378 8.57 1.10 16.95
N ALA A 379 9.54 0.32 17.44
CA ALA A 379 10.80 0.81 17.98
C ALA A 379 11.94 0.39 17.07
N VAL A 380 12.85 1.33 16.76
CA VAL A 380 13.97 1.14 15.84
C VAL A 380 15.27 1.52 16.56
N ASP A 381 16.31 0.70 16.43
CA ASP A 381 17.64 1.02 16.95
C ASP A 381 18.34 2.01 16.01
N GLY A 382 18.50 3.25 16.46
CA GLY A 382 19.10 4.35 15.72
C GLY A 382 18.13 5.47 15.33
N ASP A 383 18.58 6.37 14.47
CA ASP A 383 17.81 7.53 13.98
C ASP A 383 17.51 7.40 12.48
N PRO A 384 16.26 7.11 12.10
CA PRO A 384 15.86 6.94 10.68
C PRO A 384 16.03 8.19 9.82
N ARG A 385 16.21 9.38 10.42
CA ARG A 385 16.53 10.60 9.68
C ARG A 385 17.96 10.61 9.15
N GLU A 386 18.87 9.92 9.85
CA GLU A 386 20.29 9.79 9.46
C GLU A 386 20.50 8.60 8.51
N ASP A 387 19.69 7.52 8.69
CA ASP A 387 19.77 6.30 7.89
C ASP A 387 18.38 5.64 7.79
N VAL A 388 17.71 5.85 6.69
CA VAL A 388 16.35 5.30 6.46
C VAL A 388 16.33 3.77 6.35
N SER A 389 17.47 3.14 6.01
CA SER A 389 17.59 1.67 5.91
C SER A 389 17.35 0.96 7.24
N LEU A 390 17.48 1.68 8.38
CA LEU A 390 17.17 1.16 9.72
C LEU A 390 15.70 0.69 9.83
N LEU A 391 14.78 1.25 9.04
CA LEU A 391 13.37 0.80 8.99
C LEU A 391 13.22 -0.60 8.40
N ARG A 392 14.20 -1.08 7.66
CA ARG A 392 14.24 -2.46 7.13
C ARG A 392 15.13 -3.38 7.98
N GLU A 393 16.19 -2.85 8.55
CA GLU A 393 17.27 -3.66 9.14
C GLU A 393 17.24 -3.72 10.67
N SER A 394 16.59 -2.75 11.35
CA SER A 394 16.74 -2.52 12.78
C SER A 394 15.44 -2.29 13.56
N VAL A 395 14.33 -2.89 13.09
CA VAL A 395 13.06 -2.89 13.83
C VAL A 395 13.19 -3.89 15.00
N GLU A 396 13.23 -3.35 16.22
CA GLU A 396 13.45 -4.11 17.45
C GLU A 396 12.14 -4.59 18.10
N ALA A 397 11.07 -3.79 17.97
CA ALA A 397 9.76 -4.13 18.51
C ALA A 397 8.62 -3.57 17.67
N VAL A 398 7.52 -4.30 17.64
CA VAL A 398 6.28 -3.91 16.95
C VAL A 398 5.12 -4.08 17.90
N TYR A 399 4.27 -3.08 17.98
CA TYR A 399 3.08 -3.06 18.83
C TYR A 399 1.84 -2.80 17.95
N VAL A 400 0.81 -3.59 18.15
CA VAL A 400 -0.53 -3.37 17.59
C VAL A 400 -1.49 -3.16 18.75
N ASP A 401 -2.26 -2.08 18.71
CA ASP A 401 -3.13 -1.66 19.82
C ASP A 401 -2.39 -1.62 21.19
N GLY A 402 -1.12 -1.21 21.18
CA GLY A 402 -0.25 -1.13 22.34
C GLY A 402 0.16 -2.50 22.93
N VAL A 403 -0.05 -3.59 22.20
CA VAL A 403 0.35 -4.95 22.59
C VAL A 403 1.53 -5.39 21.72
N ALA A 404 2.63 -5.78 22.37
CA ALA A 404 3.78 -6.29 21.65
C ALA A 404 3.40 -7.53 20.83
N THR A 405 3.81 -7.55 19.57
CA THR A 405 3.65 -8.71 18.70
C THR A 405 4.76 -9.72 18.98
N GLU A 406 4.45 -11.00 18.97
CA GLU A 406 5.49 -12.04 18.99
C GLU A 406 6.11 -12.14 17.58
N LEU A 407 7.31 -11.59 17.41
CA LEU A 407 8.04 -11.55 16.14
C LEU A 407 8.71 -12.88 15.78
#